data_64099ee264670cfd25a61191c342fdb2
#
_entry.id   64099ee264670cfd25a61191c342fdb2
#
_cell.length_a   1.000
_cell.length_b   1.000
_cell.length_c   1.000
_cell.angle_alpha   90.00
_cell.angle_beta   90.00
_cell.angle_gamma   90.00
#
_symmetry.space_group_name_H-M   'P 1'
#
loop_
_entity.id
_entity.type
_entity.pdbx_description
1 polymer ?
#
loop_
_entity_poly.entity_id
_entity_poly.type
_entity_poly.pdbx_seq_one_letter_code
_entity_poly.pdbx_strand_id
1 'polypeptide(L)'
;MTTSSSDAKRGAHARFAAATGALAIALFASLPLRAEDANPVLAKVNGAEIRQSDVTLAEEELGPSLAQMDPATKKENVLAFLIDMKIVAKAAEDKKIEDRPDFKARLAFTRNRLLMDNLLAAEGKAATTDEAMKKVYDEAAKQIAGEQEVHARHILVETEDDAKAIEVELKKGTDFAELAKKKSKDPGASDGGDLGFFTKDQMVPEFSAVAFALEPGKISDPVKSQFGWHVIKVEEKRNRKAPDFDQVKSQIETYVTRKAQAEYVAKLRETAKVERMDQPNEAAAKTDAKPADSKMAPAKK
;
A
#
# COMPACT_ATOMS: atom_id res chain seq x y z
N MET A 1 -38.75 -79.30 2.15
CA MET A 1 -40.10 -79.85 2.28
C MET A 1 -40.99 -78.82 1.65
N THR A 2 -41.33 -79.06 0.47
CA THR A 2 -42.64 -79.47 -0.11
C THR A 2 -43.56 -78.24 -0.22
N THR A 3 -43.71 -77.83 -1.39
CA THR A 3 -44.64 -78.16 -2.51
C THR A 3 -45.85 -77.23 -2.47
N SER A 4 -46.27 -76.65 -3.48
CA SER A 4 -46.77 -77.04 -4.77
C SER A 4 -47.99 -76.19 -5.08
N SER A 5 -47.92 -75.54 -6.20
CA SER A 5 -48.80 -75.84 -7.36
C SER A 5 -50.26 -75.45 -7.20
N SER A 6 -50.90 -74.84 -8.01
CA SER A 6 -51.27 -74.88 -9.40
C SER A 6 -52.58 -74.16 -9.63
N ASP A 7 -52.61 -73.49 -10.70
CA ASP A 7 -53.56 -73.66 -11.85
C ASP A 7 -55.03 -73.27 -11.67
N ALA A 8 -55.52 -72.46 -12.49
CA ALA A 8 -56.12 -72.58 -13.75
C ALA A 8 -57.36 -71.61 -14.00
N LYS A 9 -57.19 -70.94 -15.13
CA LYS A 9 -58.15 -70.76 -16.23
C LYS A 9 -59.55 -70.08 -16.08
N ARG A 10 -59.75 -69.19 -17.02
CA ARG A 10 -60.91 -68.85 -17.83
C ARG A 10 -61.99 -67.96 -17.19
N GLY A 11 -62.26 -66.90 -17.88
CA GLY A 11 -63.17 -66.65 -18.96
C GLY A 11 -63.71 -65.23 -19.00
N ALA A 12 -63.71 -64.78 -20.19
CA ALA A 12 -64.25 -63.59 -20.79
C ALA A 12 -65.59 -63.03 -20.17
N HIS A 13 -65.66 -61.73 -20.20
CA HIS A 13 -66.64 -61.00 -21.01
C HIS A 13 -66.60 -59.51 -20.74
N ALA A 14 -66.58 -58.75 -21.81
CA ALA A 14 -66.62 -57.31 -21.87
C ALA A 14 -67.84 -56.67 -21.23
N ARG A 15 -67.65 -55.52 -20.59
CA ARG A 15 -68.68 -54.45 -20.55
C ARG A 15 -67.98 -53.11 -20.43
N PHE A 16 -68.18 -52.24 -21.43
CA PHE A 16 -67.89 -50.82 -21.44
C PHE A 16 -68.57 -50.13 -20.30
N ALA A 17 -67.84 -49.33 -19.53
CA ALA A 17 -68.37 -48.28 -18.73
C ALA A 17 -67.47 -47.06 -18.82
N ALA A 18 -67.92 -46.02 -19.46
CA ALA A 18 -67.30 -44.72 -19.52
C ALA A 18 -67.24 -44.10 -18.11
N ALA A 19 -66.03 -43.83 -17.63
CA ALA A 19 -65.85 -43.04 -16.44
C ALA A 19 -65.18 -41.76 -16.86
N THR A 20 -65.91 -40.67 -16.85
CA THR A 20 -65.43 -39.27 -16.95
C THR A 20 -64.43 -38.97 -15.82
N GLY A 21 -63.18 -39.00 -16.14
CA GLY A 21 -62.11 -38.52 -15.21
C GLY A 21 -62.03 -37.01 -15.23
N ALA A 22 -62.39 -36.36 -14.13
CA ALA A 22 -62.20 -34.97 -13.91
C ALA A 22 -60.71 -34.68 -13.75
N LEU A 23 -60.09 -34.00 -14.75
CA LEU A 23 -58.73 -33.51 -14.72
C LEU A 23 -58.70 -32.30 -13.76
N ALA A 24 -58.26 -32.52 -12.53
CA ALA A 24 -57.95 -31.44 -11.60
C ALA A 24 -56.66 -30.75 -12.07
N ILE A 25 -56.82 -29.65 -12.79
CA ILE A 25 -55.71 -28.74 -13.10
C ILE A 25 -55.36 -28.02 -11.80
N ALA A 26 -54.29 -28.50 -11.13
CA ALA A 26 -53.65 -27.74 -10.05
C ALA A 26 -53.02 -26.48 -10.66
N LEU A 27 -53.69 -25.33 -10.56
CA LEU A 27 -53.07 -24.04 -10.80
C LEU A 27 -52.00 -23.84 -9.72
N PHE A 28 -50.75 -24.16 -10.05
CA PHE A 28 -49.62 -23.62 -9.33
C PHE A 28 -49.59 -22.13 -9.62
N ALA A 29 -50.19 -21.33 -8.74
CA ALA A 29 -49.96 -19.91 -8.69
C ALA A 29 -48.47 -19.72 -8.40
N SER A 30 -47.67 -19.51 -9.45
CA SER A 30 -46.32 -19.02 -9.33
C SER A 30 -46.39 -17.61 -8.74
N LEU A 31 -46.24 -17.53 -7.41
CA LEU A 31 -45.93 -16.27 -6.75
C LEU A 31 -44.69 -15.70 -7.45
N PRO A 32 -44.72 -14.48 -7.97
CA PRO A 32 -43.51 -13.87 -8.51
C PRO A 32 -42.50 -13.82 -7.37
N LEU A 33 -41.38 -14.51 -7.53
CA LEU A 33 -40.21 -14.28 -6.69
C LEU A 33 -39.88 -12.78 -6.86
N ARG A 34 -40.29 -11.99 -5.87
CA ARG A 34 -39.95 -10.58 -5.84
C ARG A 34 -38.45 -10.53 -5.70
N ALA A 35 -37.74 -10.20 -6.79
CA ALA A 35 -36.32 -9.95 -6.75
C ALA A 35 -36.12 -8.91 -5.63
N GLU A 36 -35.38 -9.30 -4.62
CA GLU A 36 -35.02 -8.39 -3.53
C GLU A 36 -34.33 -7.18 -4.18
N ASP A 37 -34.87 -5.97 -3.95
CA ASP A 37 -34.30 -4.76 -4.53
C ASP A 37 -32.87 -4.63 -3.96
N ALA A 38 -31.89 -4.76 -4.83
CA ALA A 38 -30.47 -4.68 -4.44
C ALA A 38 -30.12 -3.33 -3.80
N ASN A 39 -31.00 -2.32 -3.92
CA ASN A 39 -30.83 -0.99 -3.32
C ASN A 39 -32.16 -0.50 -2.70
N PRO A 40 -32.62 -1.12 -1.59
CA PRO A 40 -33.90 -0.81 -0.98
C PRO A 40 -33.99 0.61 -0.45
N VAL A 41 -35.19 1.18 -0.48
CA VAL A 41 -35.48 2.45 0.18
C VAL A 41 -35.58 2.22 1.68
N LEU A 42 -34.76 2.94 2.46
CA LEU A 42 -34.68 2.83 3.92
C LEU A 42 -35.51 3.89 4.64
N ALA A 43 -35.60 5.09 4.05
CA ALA A 43 -36.42 6.19 4.59
C ALA A 43 -36.93 7.12 3.47
N LYS A 44 -37.90 7.96 3.78
CA LYS A 44 -38.35 9.07 2.92
C LYS A 44 -38.44 10.35 3.74
N VAL A 45 -37.87 11.41 3.23
CA VAL A 45 -37.90 12.76 3.82
C VAL A 45 -38.52 13.72 2.82
N ASN A 46 -39.69 14.24 3.12
CA ASN A 46 -40.45 15.10 2.21
C ASN A 46 -40.61 14.52 0.80
N GLY A 47 -40.77 13.20 0.69
CA GLY A 47 -40.85 12.49 -0.58
C GLY A 47 -39.55 12.08 -1.21
N ALA A 48 -38.42 12.67 -0.81
CA ALA A 48 -37.10 12.25 -1.25
C ALA A 48 -36.65 10.96 -0.56
N GLU A 49 -36.20 9.99 -1.34
CA GLU A 49 -35.76 8.69 -0.83
C GLU A 49 -34.35 8.72 -0.27
N ILE A 50 -34.14 7.92 0.77
CA ILE A 50 -32.82 7.51 1.27
C ILE A 50 -32.73 6.01 1.05
N ARG A 51 -31.72 5.59 0.28
CA ARG A 51 -31.53 4.19 -0.12
C ARG A 51 -30.34 3.58 0.60
N GLN A 52 -30.20 2.27 0.51
CA GLN A 52 -29.03 1.56 1.06
C GLN A 52 -27.70 2.09 0.48
N SER A 53 -27.68 2.47 -0.79
CA SER A 53 -26.49 3.09 -1.42
C SER A 53 -26.08 4.40 -0.76
N ASP A 54 -27.05 5.20 -0.28
CA ASP A 54 -26.75 6.47 0.39
C ASP A 54 -26.10 6.21 1.76
N VAL A 55 -26.57 5.17 2.46
CA VAL A 55 -25.98 4.75 3.74
C VAL A 55 -24.56 4.24 3.53
N THR A 56 -24.34 3.40 2.51
CA THR A 56 -23.02 2.88 2.18
C THR A 56 -22.03 4.01 1.88
N LEU A 57 -22.43 4.97 1.03
CA LEU A 57 -21.62 6.14 0.72
C LEU A 57 -21.30 6.97 1.97
N ALA A 58 -22.30 7.21 2.83
CA ALA A 58 -22.08 7.96 4.06
C ALA A 58 -21.19 7.21 5.06
N GLU A 59 -21.27 5.88 5.12
CA GLU A 59 -20.35 5.06 5.92
C GLU A 59 -18.92 5.15 5.45
N GLU A 60 -18.68 5.22 4.14
CA GLU A 60 -17.35 5.41 3.56
C GLU A 60 -16.78 6.80 3.89
N GLU A 61 -17.57 7.85 3.73
CA GLU A 61 -17.17 9.24 4.00
C GLU A 61 -16.95 9.51 5.51
N LEU A 62 -17.76 8.92 6.38
CA LEU A 62 -17.68 9.10 7.83
C LEU A 62 -16.78 8.06 8.52
N GLY A 63 -16.19 7.15 7.77
CA GLY A 63 -15.51 5.93 8.22
C GLY A 63 -14.74 5.99 9.53
N PRO A 64 -13.77 6.91 9.72
CA PRO A 64 -12.97 6.96 10.96
C PRO A 64 -13.79 7.21 12.22
N SER A 65 -14.84 8.04 12.14
CA SER A 65 -15.72 8.36 13.29
C SER A 65 -16.67 7.22 13.67
N LEU A 66 -16.88 6.27 12.76
CA LEU A 66 -17.79 5.14 12.92
C LEU A 66 -17.08 3.82 13.26
N ALA A 67 -15.75 3.80 13.27
CA ALA A 67 -14.95 2.58 13.36
C ALA A 67 -15.14 1.78 14.67
N GLN A 68 -15.57 2.46 15.74
CA GLN A 68 -15.75 1.86 17.07
C GLN A 68 -17.19 1.41 17.36
N MET A 69 -18.12 1.61 16.40
CA MET A 69 -19.53 1.29 16.58
C MET A 69 -19.84 -0.14 16.11
N ASP A 70 -20.77 -0.82 16.80
CA ASP A 70 -21.33 -2.06 16.28
C ASP A 70 -22.15 -1.81 15.00
N PRO A 71 -22.27 -2.80 14.11
CA PRO A 71 -22.87 -2.60 12.78
C PRO A 71 -24.31 -2.09 12.80
N ALA A 72 -25.12 -2.51 13.76
CA ALA A 72 -26.55 -2.10 13.85
C ALA A 72 -26.65 -0.64 14.30
N THR A 73 -25.96 -0.26 15.35
CA THR A 73 -25.87 1.12 15.85
C THR A 73 -25.27 2.06 14.80
N LYS A 74 -24.24 1.59 14.10
CA LYS A 74 -23.62 2.33 13.01
C LYS A 74 -24.63 2.68 11.92
N LYS A 75 -25.35 1.68 11.41
CA LYS A 75 -26.36 1.87 10.36
C LYS A 75 -27.46 2.82 10.79
N GLU A 76 -27.96 2.70 12.02
CA GLU A 76 -29.02 3.56 12.56
C GLU A 76 -28.55 5.02 12.67
N ASN A 77 -27.37 5.25 13.21
CA ASN A 77 -26.80 6.59 13.34
C ASN A 77 -26.54 7.25 11.97
N VAL A 78 -26.04 6.48 10.99
CA VAL A 78 -25.83 6.99 9.63
C VAL A 78 -27.15 7.33 8.97
N LEU A 79 -28.19 6.49 9.15
CA LEU A 79 -29.52 6.77 8.60
C LEU A 79 -30.13 8.02 9.24
N ALA A 80 -30.03 8.17 10.56
CA ALA A 80 -30.47 9.38 11.27
C ALA A 80 -29.74 10.63 10.75
N PHE A 81 -28.40 10.55 10.61
CA PHE A 81 -27.62 11.65 10.02
C PHE A 81 -28.08 12.01 8.60
N LEU A 82 -28.36 11.03 7.74
CA LEU A 82 -28.83 11.27 6.38
C LEU A 82 -30.22 11.92 6.35
N ILE A 83 -31.11 11.54 7.29
CA ILE A 83 -32.42 12.15 7.45
C ILE A 83 -32.28 13.63 7.82
N ASP A 84 -31.47 13.94 8.85
CA ASP A 84 -31.22 15.31 9.30
C ASP A 84 -30.56 16.15 8.19
N MET A 85 -29.57 15.56 7.49
CA MET A 85 -28.92 16.21 6.35
C MET A 85 -29.92 16.61 5.26
N LYS A 86 -30.86 15.72 4.88
CA LYS A 86 -31.88 16.07 3.88
C LYS A 86 -32.85 17.15 4.36
N ILE A 87 -33.23 17.12 5.65
CA ILE A 87 -34.11 18.15 6.24
C ILE A 87 -33.41 19.52 6.19
N VAL A 88 -32.16 19.59 6.66
CA VAL A 88 -31.40 20.83 6.68
C VAL A 88 -31.05 21.33 5.30
N ALA A 89 -30.69 20.43 4.37
CA ALA A 89 -30.45 20.78 2.97
C ALA A 89 -31.69 21.42 2.32
N LYS A 90 -32.86 20.84 2.53
CA LYS A 90 -34.12 21.42 2.02
C LYS A 90 -34.37 22.83 2.57
N ALA A 91 -34.17 23.04 3.86
CA ALA A 91 -34.31 24.37 4.48
C ALA A 91 -33.28 25.37 3.94
N ALA A 92 -32.08 24.91 3.55
CA ALA A 92 -31.05 25.74 2.92
C ALA A 92 -31.43 26.13 1.49
N GLU A 93 -32.01 25.21 0.70
CA GLU A 93 -32.57 25.47 -0.63
C GLU A 93 -33.67 26.54 -0.56
N ASP A 94 -34.61 26.39 0.37
CA ASP A 94 -35.72 27.36 0.58
C ASP A 94 -35.18 28.76 0.92
N LYS A 95 -34.02 28.85 1.56
CA LYS A 95 -33.29 30.10 1.84
C LYS A 95 -32.34 30.52 0.71
N LYS A 96 -32.35 29.82 -0.41
CA LYS A 96 -31.51 30.09 -1.59
C LYS A 96 -30.01 30.16 -1.28
N ILE A 97 -29.54 29.34 -0.33
CA ILE A 97 -28.10 29.25 0.03
C ILE A 97 -27.29 28.82 -1.18
N GLU A 98 -27.84 27.95 -2.04
CA GLU A 98 -27.17 27.48 -3.26
C GLU A 98 -26.94 28.59 -4.30
N ASP A 99 -27.69 29.69 -4.25
CA ASP A 99 -27.51 30.81 -5.15
C ASP A 99 -26.35 31.73 -4.78
N ARG A 100 -25.83 31.61 -3.58
CA ARG A 100 -24.74 32.42 -3.08
C ARG A 100 -23.46 32.17 -3.86
N PRO A 101 -22.70 33.23 -4.24
CA PRO A 101 -21.47 33.09 -5.01
C PRO A 101 -20.42 32.21 -4.31
N ASP A 102 -20.29 32.33 -2.99
CA ASP A 102 -19.34 31.54 -2.19
C ASP A 102 -19.71 30.06 -2.18
N PHE A 103 -21.00 29.72 -2.10
CA PHE A 103 -21.46 28.34 -2.20
C PHE A 103 -21.18 27.76 -3.59
N LYS A 104 -21.52 28.48 -4.66
CA LYS A 104 -21.26 28.04 -6.05
C LYS A 104 -19.77 27.80 -6.28
N ALA A 105 -18.90 28.69 -5.79
CA ALA A 105 -17.46 28.52 -5.90
C ALA A 105 -16.95 27.26 -5.17
N ARG A 106 -17.43 27.01 -3.93
CA ARG A 106 -17.09 25.81 -3.16
C ARG A 106 -17.58 24.52 -3.84
N LEU A 107 -18.81 24.54 -4.34
CA LEU A 107 -19.39 23.40 -5.04
C LEU A 107 -18.57 23.07 -6.32
N ALA A 108 -18.22 24.08 -7.12
CA ALA A 108 -17.39 23.90 -8.31
C ALA A 108 -16.01 23.33 -7.96
N PHE A 109 -15.37 23.83 -6.91
CA PHE A 109 -14.09 23.31 -6.41
C PHE A 109 -14.20 21.85 -5.98
N THR A 110 -15.19 21.54 -5.15
CA THR A 110 -15.41 20.17 -4.64
C THR A 110 -15.69 19.20 -5.78
N ARG A 111 -16.53 19.60 -6.75
CA ARG A 111 -16.80 18.79 -7.94
C ARG A 111 -15.52 18.51 -8.74
N ASN A 112 -14.70 19.53 -8.99
CA ASN A 112 -13.46 19.36 -9.75
C ASN A 112 -12.46 18.47 -9.01
N ARG A 113 -12.37 18.60 -7.66
CA ARG A 113 -11.54 17.73 -6.84
C ARG A 113 -12.00 16.27 -6.94
N LEU A 114 -13.31 16.00 -6.78
CA LEU A 114 -13.84 14.65 -6.91
C LEU A 114 -13.59 14.03 -8.29
N LEU A 115 -13.72 14.82 -9.35
CA LEU A 115 -13.40 14.36 -10.70
C LEU A 115 -11.92 14.00 -10.84
N MET A 116 -11.03 14.84 -10.32
CA MET A 116 -9.59 14.60 -10.32
C MET A 116 -9.24 13.34 -9.52
N ASP A 117 -9.73 13.24 -8.28
CA ASP A 117 -9.43 12.12 -7.38
C ASP A 117 -9.89 10.79 -7.99
N ASN A 118 -11.11 10.74 -8.51
CA ASN A 118 -11.67 9.52 -9.13
C ASN A 118 -10.92 9.13 -10.40
N LEU A 119 -10.58 10.08 -11.26
CA LEU A 119 -9.84 9.80 -12.49
C LEU A 119 -8.44 9.29 -12.16
N LEU A 120 -7.71 9.96 -11.27
CA LEU A 120 -6.36 9.55 -10.88
C LEU A 120 -6.36 8.21 -10.15
N ALA A 121 -7.37 7.91 -9.33
CA ALA A 121 -7.53 6.60 -8.70
C ALA A 121 -7.73 5.49 -9.76
N ALA A 122 -8.58 5.74 -10.76
CA ALA A 122 -8.81 4.79 -11.85
C ALA A 122 -7.55 4.52 -12.67
N GLU A 123 -6.83 5.59 -13.08
CA GLU A 123 -5.57 5.48 -13.83
C GLU A 123 -4.48 4.77 -13.02
N GLY A 124 -4.34 5.12 -11.73
CA GLY A 124 -3.41 4.46 -10.82
C GLY A 124 -3.71 2.97 -10.70
N LYS A 125 -4.98 2.61 -10.47
CA LYS A 125 -5.40 1.20 -10.38
C LYS A 125 -5.14 0.43 -11.68
N ALA A 126 -5.47 1.02 -12.82
CA ALA A 126 -5.26 0.39 -14.12
C ALA A 126 -3.77 0.12 -14.43
N ALA A 127 -2.89 1.02 -13.97
CA ALA A 127 -1.44 0.87 -14.14
C ALA A 127 -0.79 -0.10 -13.16
N THR A 128 -1.43 -0.37 -12.02
CA THR A 128 -0.88 -1.22 -10.95
C THR A 128 -1.22 -2.68 -11.23
N THR A 129 -0.52 -3.26 -12.21
CA THR A 129 -0.59 -4.69 -12.55
C THR A 129 0.54 -5.47 -11.90
N ASP A 130 0.37 -6.78 -11.75
CA ASP A 130 1.43 -7.65 -11.21
C ASP A 130 2.71 -7.57 -12.06
N GLU A 131 2.59 -7.45 -13.40
CA GLU A 131 3.72 -7.29 -14.31
C GLU A 131 4.45 -5.96 -14.07
N ALA A 132 3.71 -4.85 -13.92
CA ALA A 132 4.30 -3.55 -13.66
C ALA A 132 5.02 -3.51 -12.31
N MET A 133 4.40 -4.09 -11.28
CA MET A 133 5.01 -4.21 -9.96
C MET A 133 6.26 -5.09 -9.97
N LYS A 134 6.19 -6.23 -10.64
CA LYS A 134 7.33 -7.14 -10.77
C LYS A 134 8.48 -6.50 -11.53
N LYS A 135 8.20 -5.76 -12.59
CA LYS A 135 9.23 -5.02 -13.34
C LYS A 135 9.95 -4.02 -12.45
N VAL A 136 9.23 -3.23 -11.65
CA VAL A 136 9.82 -2.27 -10.71
C VAL A 136 10.67 -2.98 -9.67
N TYR A 137 10.18 -4.10 -9.12
CA TYR A 137 10.94 -4.91 -8.18
C TYR A 137 12.23 -5.45 -8.80
N ASP A 138 12.16 -6.05 -9.99
CA ASP A 138 13.30 -6.66 -10.65
C ASP A 138 14.39 -5.62 -10.99
N GLU A 139 13.99 -4.41 -11.39
CA GLU A 139 14.91 -3.29 -11.63
C GLU A 139 15.60 -2.85 -10.33
N ALA A 140 14.85 -2.66 -9.25
CA ALA A 140 15.38 -2.30 -7.95
C ALA A 140 16.27 -3.41 -7.34
N ALA A 141 15.82 -4.66 -7.45
CA ALA A 141 16.56 -5.83 -6.96
C ALA A 141 17.90 -5.99 -7.67
N LYS A 142 17.97 -5.75 -8.98
CA LYS A 142 19.24 -5.75 -9.73
C LYS A 142 20.21 -4.67 -9.25
N GLN A 143 19.73 -3.48 -8.96
CA GLN A 143 20.56 -2.41 -8.42
C GLN A 143 21.10 -2.78 -7.03
N ILE A 144 20.24 -3.28 -6.15
CA ILE A 144 20.61 -3.73 -4.80
C ILE A 144 21.63 -4.89 -4.87
N ALA A 145 21.40 -5.88 -5.72
CA ALA A 145 22.28 -7.04 -5.86
C ALA A 145 23.68 -6.68 -6.43
N GLY A 146 23.79 -5.54 -7.11
CA GLY A 146 25.07 -4.99 -7.58
C GLY A 146 25.86 -4.26 -6.49
N GLU A 147 25.24 -3.94 -5.36
CA GLU A 147 25.88 -3.28 -4.23
C GLU A 147 26.61 -4.29 -3.35
N GLN A 148 27.86 -4.00 -3.03
CA GLN A 148 28.61 -4.76 -2.03
C GLN A 148 28.30 -4.21 -0.65
N GLU A 149 28.12 -5.09 0.34
CA GLU A 149 28.10 -4.75 1.76
C GLU A 149 29.24 -5.46 2.50
N VAL A 150 29.73 -4.78 3.52
CA VAL A 150 30.85 -5.23 4.35
C VAL A 150 30.34 -5.36 5.78
N HIS A 151 30.64 -6.49 6.41
CA HIS A 151 30.54 -6.66 7.86
C HIS A 151 31.91 -6.38 8.46
N ALA A 152 31.98 -5.40 9.34
CA ALA A 152 33.24 -5.06 9.99
C ALA A 152 33.04 -4.74 11.47
N ARG A 153 34.17 -4.84 12.20
CA ARG A 153 34.32 -4.31 13.55
C ARG A 153 35.29 -3.12 13.50
N HIS A 154 35.13 -2.18 14.42
CA HIS A 154 36.09 -1.11 14.57
C HIS A 154 36.39 -0.76 16.04
N ILE A 155 37.53 -0.15 16.22
CA ILE A 155 37.96 0.49 17.47
C ILE A 155 38.24 1.96 17.17
N LEU A 156 37.54 2.87 17.86
CA LEU A 156 37.72 4.32 17.72
C LEU A 156 38.47 4.84 18.92
N VAL A 157 39.54 5.62 18.63
CA VAL A 157 40.36 6.31 19.66
C VAL A 157 40.64 7.74 19.22
N GLU A 158 41.17 8.56 20.16
CA GLU A 158 41.40 9.98 19.91
C GLU A 158 42.69 10.23 19.15
N THR A 159 43.74 9.43 19.43
CA THR A 159 45.08 9.68 18.88
C THR A 159 45.55 8.57 17.95
N GLU A 160 46.46 8.93 17.04
CA GLU A 160 47.10 7.95 16.15
C GLU A 160 47.96 6.96 16.91
N ASP A 161 48.62 7.42 17.97
CA ASP A 161 49.50 6.59 18.78
C ASP A 161 48.70 5.50 19.53
N ASP A 162 47.49 5.82 20.03
CA ASP A 162 46.62 4.84 20.63
C ASP A 162 46.16 3.82 19.58
N ALA A 163 45.81 4.25 18.38
CA ALA A 163 45.42 3.35 17.29
C ALA A 163 46.57 2.42 16.88
N LYS A 164 47.80 2.93 16.78
CA LYS A 164 49.00 2.11 16.53
C LYS A 164 49.26 1.11 17.64
N ALA A 165 49.09 1.52 18.90
CA ALA A 165 49.24 0.63 20.04
C ALA A 165 48.22 -0.53 19.99
N ILE A 166 46.94 -0.25 19.62
CA ILE A 166 45.92 -1.25 19.40
C ILE A 166 46.30 -2.21 18.28
N GLU A 167 46.74 -1.68 17.15
CA GLU A 167 47.20 -2.49 16.01
C GLU A 167 48.32 -3.48 16.43
N VAL A 168 49.29 -3.03 17.23
CA VAL A 168 50.36 -3.88 17.77
C VAL A 168 49.83 -4.98 18.67
N GLU A 169 48.85 -4.70 19.53
CA GLU A 169 48.20 -5.71 20.39
C GLU A 169 47.44 -6.73 19.56
N LEU A 170 46.73 -6.29 18.54
CA LEU A 170 46.00 -7.17 17.61
C LEU A 170 46.94 -8.09 16.83
N LYS A 171 48.11 -7.55 16.36
CA LYS A 171 49.15 -8.35 15.69
C LYS A 171 49.78 -9.42 16.62
N LYS A 172 49.76 -9.22 17.93
CA LYS A 172 50.17 -10.22 18.94
C LYS A 172 49.09 -11.28 19.25
N GLY A 173 47.91 -11.18 18.63
CA GLY A 173 46.83 -12.14 18.77
C GLY A 173 45.80 -11.81 19.84
N THR A 174 45.82 -10.58 20.38
CA THR A 174 44.75 -10.14 21.29
C THR A 174 43.41 -10.12 20.55
N ASP A 175 42.34 -10.57 21.22
CA ASP A 175 41.01 -10.57 20.64
C ASP A 175 40.51 -9.16 20.34
N PHE A 176 39.95 -8.96 19.14
CA PHE A 176 39.53 -7.65 18.66
C PHE A 176 38.36 -7.10 19.48
N ALA A 177 37.38 -7.95 19.79
CA ALA A 177 36.19 -7.54 20.53
C ALA A 177 36.53 -7.15 21.98
N GLU A 178 37.46 -7.88 22.60
CA GLU A 178 37.92 -7.53 23.95
C GLU A 178 38.69 -6.22 23.99
N LEU A 179 39.51 -5.93 22.96
CA LEU A 179 40.19 -4.64 22.84
C LEU A 179 39.18 -3.51 22.57
N ALA A 180 38.20 -3.74 21.71
CA ALA A 180 37.11 -2.78 21.46
C ALA A 180 36.38 -2.40 22.75
N LYS A 181 35.97 -3.38 23.54
CA LYS A 181 35.30 -3.16 24.83
C LYS A 181 36.14 -2.33 25.80
N LYS A 182 37.45 -2.55 25.81
CA LYS A 182 38.36 -1.90 26.76
C LYS A 182 38.79 -0.52 26.34
N LYS A 183 38.98 -0.28 25.05
CA LYS A 183 39.70 0.88 24.54
C LYS A 183 38.90 1.77 23.57
N SER A 184 37.84 1.23 22.95
CA SER A 184 37.10 2.00 21.99
C SER A 184 36.23 3.07 22.68
N LYS A 185 36.20 4.26 22.07
CA LYS A 185 35.30 5.37 22.44
C LYS A 185 34.02 5.40 21.65
N ASP A 186 33.84 4.42 20.76
CA ASP A 186 32.59 4.27 20.00
C ASP A 186 31.48 3.77 20.90
N PRO A 187 30.23 4.25 20.74
CA PRO A 187 29.06 3.75 21.47
C PRO A 187 28.84 2.23 21.36
N GLY A 188 29.22 1.61 20.23
CA GLY A 188 29.18 0.17 20.00
C GLY A 188 30.35 -0.62 20.63
N ALA A 189 31.18 0.00 21.46
CA ALA A 189 32.32 -0.67 22.12
C ALA A 189 31.90 -1.88 22.94
N SER A 190 30.75 -1.84 23.62
CA SER A 190 30.19 -2.95 24.42
C SER A 190 29.90 -4.20 23.60
N ASP A 191 29.59 -4.03 22.31
CA ASP A 191 29.33 -5.12 21.37
C ASP A 191 30.59 -5.59 20.64
N GLY A 192 31.78 -5.21 21.19
CA GLY A 192 33.06 -5.54 20.59
C GLY A 192 33.35 -4.77 19.31
N GLY A 193 32.78 -3.58 19.15
CA GLY A 193 32.92 -2.72 18.00
C GLY A 193 32.23 -3.22 16.74
N ASP A 194 31.26 -4.12 16.85
CA ASP A 194 30.54 -4.71 15.73
C ASP A 194 29.60 -3.69 15.07
N LEU A 195 29.78 -3.45 13.75
CA LEU A 195 28.96 -2.52 12.97
C LEU A 195 27.89 -3.23 12.17
N GLY A 196 27.86 -4.56 12.16
CA GLY A 196 27.02 -5.34 11.25
C GLY A 196 27.42 -5.14 9.79
N PHE A 197 26.50 -5.47 8.87
CA PHE A 197 26.66 -5.20 7.45
C PHE A 197 26.27 -3.77 7.10
N PHE A 198 27.11 -3.10 6.33
CA PHE A 198 26.86 -1.74 5.82
C PHE A 198 27.30 -1.59 4.38
N THR A 199 26.67 -0.66 3.67
CA THR A 199 27.05 -0.21 2.34
C THR A 199 28.02 0.97 2.41
N LYS A 200 28.69 1.26 1.28
CA LYS A 200 29.71 2.29 1.22
C LYS A 200 29.23 3.69 1.58
N ASP A 201 27.97 4.01 1.25
CA ASP A 201 27.33 5.31 1.49
C ASP A 201 26.81 5.51 2.93
N GLN A 202 26.79 4.44 3.74
CA GLN A 202 26.38 4.51 5.14
C GLN A 202 27.49 4.95 6.09
N MET A 203 28.74 4.97 5.61
CA MET A 203 29.92 5.31 6.40
C MET A 203 30.62 6.55 5.84
N VAL A 204 31.40 7.22 6.69
CA VAL A 204 32.23 8.33 6.22
C VAL A 204 33.26 7.86 5.18
N PRO A 205 33.58 8.70 4.18
CA PRO A 205 34.37 8.29 3.02
C PRO A 205 35.71 7.64 3.37
N GLU A 206 36.40 8.17 4.38
CA GLU A 206 37.71 7.68 4.80
C GLU A 206 37.63 6.26 5.37
N PHE A 207 36.59 5.99 6.18
CA PHE A 207 36.33 4.68 6.75
C PHE A 207 35.93 3.68 5.67
N SER A 208 34.96 4.06 4.84
CA SER A 208 34.40 3.18 3.80
C SER A 208 35.47 2.83 2.74
N ALA A 209 36.34 3.78 2.37
CA ALA A 209 37.40 3.51 1.41
C ALA A 209 38.31 2.37 1.88
N VAL A 210 38.67 2.35 3.16
CA VAL A 210 39.51 1.31 3.73
C VAL A 210 38.77 0.00 3.95
N ALA A 211 37.56 0.04 4.56
CA ALA A 211 36.77 -1.16 4.82
C ALA A 211 36.43 -1.95 3.55
N PHE A 212 36.11 -1.23 2.46
CA PHE A 212 35.77 -1.87 1.19
C PHE A 212 36.99 -2.36 0.39
N ALA A 213 38.18 -1.80 0.66
CA ALA A 213 39.44 -2.27 0.04
C ALA A 213 40.06 -3.46 0.80
N LEU A 214 39.84 -3.57 2.11
CA LEU A 214 40.46 -4.56 2.98
C LEU A 214 39.86 -5.95 2.74
N GLU A 215 40.67 -7.00 2.68
CA GLU A 215 40.17 -8.38 2.56
C GLU A 215 39.55 -8.90 3.86
N PRO A 216 38.58 -9.83 3.78
CA PRO A 216 38.01 -10.48 4.97
C PRO A 216 39.06 -11.09 5.88
N GLY A 217 38.89 -10.91 7.19
CA GLY A 217 39.79 -11.36 8.22
C GLY A 217 41.01 -10.43 8.45
N LYS A 218 41.18 -9.38 7.65
CA LYS A 218 42.27 -8.43 7.78
C LYS A 218 41.92 -7.25 8.66
N ILE A 219 42.97 -6.66 9.24
CA ILE A 219 42.93 -5.48 10.10
C ILE A 219 43.59 -4.35 9.34
N SER A 220 43.04 -3.15 9.39
CA SER A 220 43.58 -1.96 8.75
C SER A 220 44.74 -1.37 9.55
N ASP A 221 45.58 -0.60 8.87
CA ASP A 221 46.36 0.45 9.52
C ASP A 221 45.40 1.50 10.14
N PRO A 222 45.88 2.37 11.06
CA PRO A 222 45.07 3.44 11.61
C PRO A 222 44.47 4.37 10.55
N VAL A 223 43.12 4.58 10.58
CA VAL A 223 42.40 5.41 9.62
C VAL A 223 41.86 6.64 10.32
N LYS A 224 42.21 7.84 9.84
CA LYS A 224 41.75 9.11 10.39
C LYS A 224 40.37 9.49 9.81
N SER A 225 39.47 9.93 10.66
CA SER A 225 38.19 10.57 10.28
C SER A 225 37.94 11.81 11.13
N GLN A 226 36.80 12.47 10.91
CA GLN A 226 36.36 13.57 11.79
C GLN A 226 36.06 13.14 13.24
N PHE A 227 35.83 11.84 13.48
CA PHE A 227 35.50 11.28 14.80
C PHE A 227 36.75 10.84 15.60
N GLY A 228 37.90 10.75 14.97
CA GLY A 228 39.13 10.26 15.57
C GLY A 228 39.86 9.28 14.67
N TRP A 229 40.55 8.33 15.28
CA TRP A 229 41.31 7.29 14.61
C TRP A 229 40.64 5.93 14.78
N HIS A 230 40.46 5.22 13.67
CA HIS A 230 39.83 3.91 13.61
C HIS A 230 40.85 2.83 13.30
N VAL A 231 40.72 1.69 13.98
CA VAL A 231 41.32 0.42 13.55
C VAL A 231 40.16 -0.46 13.12
N ILE A 232 40.15 -0.93 11.89
CA ILE A 232 39.02 -1.63 11.25
C ILE A 232 39.41 -3.08 11.01
N LYS A 233 38.51 -4.01 11.34
CA LYS A 233 38.64 -5.41 10.94
C LYS A 233 37.43 -5.81 10.11
N VAL A 234 37.67 -6.25 8.87
CA VAL A 234 36.59 -6.78 8.02
C VAL A 234 36.37 -8.24 8.39
N GLU A 235 35.14 -8.57 8.70
CA GLU A 235 34.73 -9.95 9.00
C GLU A 235 34.24 -10.67 7.75
N GLU A 236 33.39 -10.03 6.96
CA GLU A 236 32.78 -10.63 5.77
C GLU A 236 32.49 -9.56 4.69
N LYS A 237 32.49 -9.96 3.45
CA LYS A 237 31.98 -9.19 2.30
C LYS A 237 30.98 -10.02 1.54
N ARG A 238 29.89 -9.42 1.16
CA ARG A 238 28.87 -10.09 0.32
C ARG A 238 28.19 -9.09 -0.61
N ASN A 239 27.56 -9.60 -1.64
CA ASN A 239 26.61 -8.80 -2.40
C ASN A 239 25.32 -8.64 -1.60
N ARG A 240 24.78 -7.44 -1.60
CA ARG A 240 23.54 -7.13 -0.91
C ARG A 240 22.40 -7.94 -1.50
N LYS A 241 21.58 -8.51 -0.63
CA LYS A 241 20.38 -9.25 -1.05
C LYS A 241 19.19 -8.31 -1.03
N ALA A 242 18.46 -8.23 -2.15
CA ALA A 242 17.18 -7.53 -2.17
C ALA A 242 16.18 -8.21 -1.22
N PRO A 243 15.30 -7.46 -0.56
CA PRO A 243 14.20 -8.03 0.21
C PRO A 243 13.27 -8.81 -0.72
N ASP A 244 12.58 -9.81 -0.18
CA ASP A 244 11.62 -10.58 -0.96
C ASP A 244 10.47 -9.69 -1.46
N PHE A 245 9.95 -9.98 -2.65
CA PHE A 245 8.89 -9.19 -3.28
C PHE A 245 7.70 -8.94 -2.36
N ASP A 246 7.25 -9.98 -1.64
CA ASP A 246 6.09 -9.91 -0.76
C ASP A 246 6.30 -8.93 0.40
N GLN A 247 7.53 -8.79 0.89
CA GLN A 247 7.87 -7.84 1.96
C GLN A 247 7.77 -6.38 1.53
N VAL A 248 7.96 -6.10 0.24
CA VAL A 248 7.97 -4.75 -0.32
C VAL A 248 6.80 -4.48 -1.27
N LYS A 249 5.92 -5.45 -1.47
CA LYS A 249 4.80 -5.38 -2.43
C LYS A 249 3.96 -4.12 -2.25
N SER A 250 3.53 -3.80 -1.05
CA SER A 250 2.71 -2.61 -0.77
C SER A 250 3.44 -1.29 -1.08
N GLN A 251 4.76 -1.26 -0.87
CA GLN A 251 5.59 -0.09 -1.22
C GLN A 251 5.69 0.08 -2.73
N ILE A 252 5.88 -1.03 -3.45
CA ILE A 252 5.95 -1.06 -4.92
C ILE A 252 4.59 -0.65 -5.51
N GLU A 253 3.49 -1.18 -4.99
CA GLU A 253 2.13 -0.80 -5.39
C GLU A 253 1.91 0.71 -5.26
N THR A 254 2.25 1.27 -4.10
CA THR A 254 2.18 2.71 -3.87
C THR A 254 3.04 3.50 -4.85
N TYR A 255 4.26 3.04 -5.12
CA TYR A 255 5.17 3.68 -6.06
C TYR A 255 4.60 3.66 -7.50
N VAL A 256 4.16 2.50 -7.98
CA VAL A 256 3.58 2.32 -9.33
C VAL A 256 2.36 3.21 -9.51
N THR A 257 1.44 3.19 -8.52
CA THR A 257 0.24 4.02 -8.53
C THR A 257 0.59 5.51 -8.64
N ARG A 258 1.46 6.02 -7.77
CA ARG A 258 1.85 7.44 -7.77
C ARG A 258 2.57 7.85 -9.05
N LYS A 259 3.44 6.98 -9.56
CA LYS A 259 4.16 7.20 -10.81
C LYS A 259 3.18 7.33 -11.98
N ALA A 260 2.24 6.39 -12.10
CA ALA A 260 1.23 6.42 -13.16
C ALA A 260 0.36 7.69 -13.09
N GLN A 261 -0.08 8.07 -11.90
CA GLN A 261 -0.85 9.32 -11.70
C GLN A 261 -0.06 10.56 -12.13
N ALA A 262 1.22 10.64 -11.74
CA ALA A 262 2.09 11.75 -12.11
C ALA A 262 2.34 11.83 -13.63
N GLU A 263 2.60 10.68 -14.26
CA GLU A 263 2.79 10.57 -15.71
C GLU A 263 1.51 10.95 -16.47
N TYR A 264 0.35 10.52 -15.97
CA TYR A 264 -0.94 10.88 -16.56
C TYR A 264 -1.19 12.39 -16.49
N VAL A 265 -0.95 13.03 -15.35
CA VAL A 265 -1.06 14.50 -15.22
C VAL A 265 -0.06 15.22 -16.14
N ALA A 266 1.17 14.72 -16.23
CA ALA A 266 2.18 15.30 -17.12
C ALA A 266 1.71 15.26 -18.59
N LYS A 267 1.19 14.11 -19.03
CA LYS A 267 0.62 13.95 -20.38
C LYS A 267 -0.55 14.89 -20.66
N LEU A 268 -1.46 15.09 -19.69
CA LEU A 268 -2.56 16.04 -19.83
C LEU A 268 -2.05 17.48 -19.96
N ARG A 269 -0.99 17.82 -19.23
CA ARG A 269 -0.37 19.16 -19.31
C ARG A 269 0.24 19.47 -20.67
N GLU A 270 0.79 18.47 -21.36
CA GLU A 270 1.37 18.66 -22.71
C GLU A 270 0.34 19.17 -23.74
N THR A 271 -0.93 18.79 -23.56
CA THR A 271 -2.02 19.17 -24.46
C THR A 271 -2.86 20.35 -23.95
N ALA A 272 -2.68 20.72 -22.68
CA ALA A 272 -3.44 21.81 -22.06
C ALA A 272 -2.85 23.17 -22.42
N LYS A 273 -3.73 24.09 -22.86
CA LYS A 273 -3.34 25.50 -22.98
C LYS A 273 -3.46 26.18 -21.62
N VAL A 274 -2.32 26.48 -21.00
CA VAL A 274 -2.28 27.14 -19.69
C VAL A 274 -1.77 28.57 -19.88
N GLU A 275 -2.59 29.55 -19.51
CA GLU A 275 -2.22 30.96 -19.45
C GLU A 275 -2.24 31.43 -18.00
N ARG A 276 -1.09 31.79 -17.46
CA ARG A 276 -0.98 32.34 -16.10
C ARG A 276 -1.08 33.85 -16.14
N MET A 277 -2.07 34.39 -15.42
CA MET A 277 -2.33 35.84 -15.38
C MET A 277 -1.67 36.52 -14.15
N ASP A 278 -1.08 35.75 -13.26
CA ASP A 278 -0.40 36.21 -12.04
C ASP A 278 1.11 36.44 -12.21
N GLN A 279 1.65 36.09 -13.39
CA GLN A 279 3.05 36.31 -13.74
C GLN A 279 3.13 37.25 -14.96
N PRO A 280 4.03 38.27 -14.97
CA PRO A 280 4.32 39.00 -16.20
C PRO A 280 4.80 38.00 -17.24
N ASN A 281 4.28 38.16 -18.45
CA ASN A 281 4.40 37.28 -19.60
C ASN A 281 5.88 37.02 -19.96
N GLU A 282 6.57 36.15 -19.20
CA GLU A 282 7.81 35.54 -19.65
C GLU A 282 7.42 34.36 -20.54
N ALA A 283 7.66 34.54 -21.84
CA ALA A 283 7.47 33.53 -22.85
C ALA A 283 7.89 32.15 -22.35
N ALA A 284 6.92 31.26 -22.27
CA ALA A 284 7.04 29.80 -22.20
C ALA A 284 8.44 29.30 -21.73
N ALA A 285 8.76 29.47 -20.48
CA ALA A 285 9.80 28.67 -19.87
C ALA A 285 9.26 27.24 -19.85
N LYS A 286 9.76 26.42 -20.80
CA LYS A 286 9.63 24.97 -20.73
C LYS A 286 10.14 24.58 -19.37
N THR A 287 9.25 24.38 -18.42
CA THR A 287 9.59 23.74 -17.16
C THR A 287 9.83 22.28 -17.50
N ASP A 288 11.08 21.95 -17.79
CA ASP A 288 11.62 20.61 -17.63
C ASP A 288 11.45 20.26 -16.14
N ALA A 289 10.24 19.90 -15.79
CA ALA A 289 10.01 19.15 -14.57
C ALA A 289 10.52 17.72 -14.87
N LYS A 290 11.84 17.57 -14.79
CA LYS A 290 12.48 16.28 -14.64
C LYS A 290 11.70 15.56 -13.54
N PRO A 291 11.17 14.34 -13.77
CA PRO A 291 10.56 13.56 -12.72
C PRO A 291 11.54 13.55 -11.54
N ALA A 292 11.05 13.91 -10.37
CA ALA A 292 11.86 13.78 -9.18
C ALA A 292 12.20 12.29 -9.05
N ASP A 293 13.44 11.94 -9.32
CA ASP A 293 14.05 10.69 -8.93
C ASP A 293 13.98 10.62 -7.39
N SER A 294 12.82 10.24 -6.90
CA SER A 294 12.70 9.84 -5.51
C SER A 294 13.37 8.48 -5.40
N LYS A 295 14.69 8.49 -5.17
CA LYS A 295 15.40 7.31 -4.71
C LYS A 295 14.58 6.73 -3.57
N MET A 296 14.11 5.52 -3.76
CA MET A 296 13.45 4.73 -2.73
C MET A 296 14.46 4.55 -1.59
N ALA A 297 14.32 5.36 -0.52
CA ALA A 297 15.16 5.23 0.65
C ALA A 297 14.81 3.91 1.35
N PRO A 298 15.79 3.09 1.72
CA PRO A 298 15.52 1.86 2.46
C PRO A 298 14.92 2.22 3.82
N ALA A 299 13.88 1.48 4.22
CA ALA A 299 13.25 1.61 5.51
C ALA A 299 14.29 1.43 6.61
N LYS A 300 14.47 2.48 7.43
CA LYS A 300 15.24 2.38 8.69
C LYS A 300 14.44 1.52 9.66
N LYS A 301 15.07 0.46 10.17
CA LYS A 301 14.71 -0.14 11.45
C LYS A 301 15.28 0.71 12.57
#